data_626107324c3b789fc8d409ef37d871e1
#
_entry.id   626107324c3b789fc8d409ef37d871e1
#
_cell.length_a   1.000
_cell.length_b   1.000
_cell.length_c   1.000
_cell.angle_alpha   90.00
_cell.angle_beta   90.00
_cell.angle_gamma   90.00
#
_symmetry.space_group_name_H-M   'P 1'
#
loop_
_entity.id
_entity.type
_entity.pdbx_description
1 polymer ?
#
loop_
_entity_poly.entity_id
_entity_poly.type
_entity_poly.pdbx_seq_one_letter_code
_entity_poly.pdbx_strand_id
1 'polypeptide(L)' 'MLCAERDRLRHEHQAAAQNFRASIRDLVILVDNSVADSDFDLAHRRISVARRAYEVARDALEHHQAEHGC' A
#
# COMPACT_ATOMS: atom_id res chain seq x y z
N MET A 1 13.40 21.65 -2.41
CA MET A 1 12.27 22.47 -2.78
C MET A 1 11.05 21.58 -2.99
N LEU A 2 9.98 22.11 -3.60
CA LEU A 2 8.71 21.39 -3.72
C LEU A 2 8.82 20.08 -4.49
N CYS A 3 9.66 19.99 -5.51
CA CYS A 3 9.82 18.76 -6.28
C CYS A 3 10.58 17.66 -5.54
N ALA A 4 11.41 18.01 -4.57
CA ALA A 4 12.04 17.03 -3.69
C ALA A 4 11.00 16.36 -2.78
N GLU A 5 10.01 17.13 -2.31
CA GLU A 5 8.90 16.61 -1.53
C GLU A 5 8.05 15.63 -2.37
N ARG A 6 7.81 15.96 -3.64
CA ARG A 6 7.11 15.06 -4.56
C ARG A 6 7.86 13.73 -4.69
N ASP A 7 9.17 13.77 -4.82
CA ASP A 7 9.98 12.57 -4.96
C ASP A 7 9.89 11.68 -3.72
N ARG A 8 9.89 12.30 -2.53
CA ARG A 8 9.68 11.58 -1.28
C ARG A 8 8.30 10.90 -1.23
N LEU A 9 7.25 11.65 -1.61
CA LEU A 9 5.88 11.14 -1.62
C LEU A 9 5.72 10.03 -2.65
N ARG A 10 6.37 10.16 -3.80
CA ARG A 10 6.35 9.11 -4.83
C ARG A 10 7.01 7.83 -4.32
N HIS A 11 8.11 7.95 -3.61
CA HIS A 11 8.80 6.81 -3.01
C HIS A 11 7.91 6.10 -1.98
N GLU A 12 7.26 6.86 -1.12
CA GLU A 12 6.32 6.32 -0.13
C GLU A 12 5.15 5.61 -0.81
N HIS A 13 4.62 6.19 -1.88
CA HIS A 13 3.53 5.58 -2.65
C HIS A 13 3.96 4.26 -3.28
N GLN A 14 5.15 4.21 -3.89
CA GLN A 14 5.68 2.99 -4.48
C GLN A 14 5.89 1.89 -3.44
N ALA A 15 6.45 2.23 -2.29
CA ALA A 15 6.66 1.28 -1.21
C ALA A 15 5.33 0.73 -0.69
N ALA A 16 4.33 1.59 -0.51
CA ALA A 16 3.01 1.18 -0.06
C ALA A 16 2.32 0.28 -1.10
N ALA A 17 2.48 0.58 -2.39
CA ALA A 17 1.93 -0.23 -3.46
C ALA A 17 2.56 -1.63 -3.48
N GLN A 18 3.87 -1.71 -3.27
CA GLN A 18 4.56 -3.00 -3.20
C GLN A 18 4.10 -3.83 -2.01
N ASN A 19 3.94 -3.20 -0.84
CA ASN A 19 3.43 -3.87 0.36
C ASN A 19 2.00 -4.38 0.16
N PHE A 20 1.17 -3.59 -0.50
CA PHE A 20 -0.20 -3.98 -0.79
C PHE A 20 -0.22 -5.21 -1.71
N ARG A 21 0.55 -5.20 -2.79
CA ARG A 21 0.64 -6.34 -3.71
C ARG A 21 1.18 -7.59 -3.02
N ALA A 22 2.19 -7.44 -2.16
CA ALA A 22 2.75 -8.54 -1.40
C ALA A 22 1.73 -9.15 -0.44
N SER A 23 0.91 -8.33 0.21
CA SER A 23 -0.15 -8.79 1.10
C SER A 23 -1.19 -9.61 0.37
N ILE A 24 -1.57 -9.20 -0.84
CA ILE A 24 -2.52 -9.93 -1.67
C ILE A 24 -1.92 -11.27 -2.11
N ARG A 25 -0.66 -11.27 -2.54
CA ARG A 25 0.04 -12.48 -2.94
C ARG A 25 0.12 -13.49 -1.80
N ASP A 26 0.40 -13.01 -0.59
CA ASP A 26 0.47 -13.86 0.59
C ASP A 26 -0.89 -14.53 0.88
N LEU A 27 -1.99 -13.80 0.70
CA LEU A 27 -3.33 -14.38 0.85
C LEU A 27 -3.58 -15.47 -0.19
N VAL A 28 -3.19 -15.26 -1.44
CA VAL A 28 -3.35 -16.27 -2.50
C VAL A 28 -2.58 -17.55 -2.14
N ILE A 29 -1.36 -17.41 -1.62
CA ILE A 29 -0.56 -18.56 -1.18
C ILE A 29 -1.26 -19.31 -0.04
N LEU A 30 -1.84 -18.59 0.92
CA LEU A 30 -2.58 -19.20 2.02
C LEU A 30 -3.80 -19.96 1.53
N VAL A 31 -4.53 -19.42 0.57
CA VAL A 31 -5.70 -20.09 -0.03
C VAL A 31 -5.28 -21.39 -0.69
N ASP A 32 -4.19 -21.38 -1.45
CA ASP A 32 -3.69 -22.56 -2.16
C ASP A 32 -3.23 -23.66 -1.20
N ASN A 33 -2.78 -23.30 -0.02
CA ASN A 33 -2.25 -24.24 0.97
C ASN A 33 -3.29 -24.71 2.00
N SER A 34 -4.54 -24.26 1.91
CA SER A 34 -5.64 -24.67 2.77
C SER A 34 -5.33 -24.52 4.26
N VAL A 35 -4.85 -23.35 4.67
CA VAL A 35 -4.45 -23.06 6.05
C VAL A 35 -5.65 -22.75 6.95
N ALA A 36 -5.40 -22.59 8.24
CA ALA A 36 -6.43 -22.33 9.24
C ALA A 36 -7.10 -20.97 9.07
N ASP A 37 -8.35 -20.84 9.53
CA ASP A 37 -9.14 -19.60 9.44
C ASP A 37 -8.46 -18.42 10.10
N SER A 38 -7.75 -18.65 11.21
CA SER A 38 -7.02 -17.59 11.91
C SER A 38 -5.92 -16.96 11.02
N ASP A 39 -5.29 -17.77 10.17
CA ASP A 39 -4.28 -17.26 9.23
C ASP A 39 -4.92 -16.41 8.14
N PHE A 40 -6.11 -16.79 7.67
CA PHE A 40 -6.88 -15.97 6.74
C PHE A 40 -7.25 -14.62 7.35
N ASP A 41 -7.73 -14.63 8.60
CA ASP A 41 -8.12 -13.39 9.28
C ASP A 41 -6.92 -12.45 9.41
N LEU A 42 -5.76 -12.98 9.76
CA LEU A 42 -4.55 -12.18 9.84
C LEU A 42 -4.14 -11.61 8.48
N ALA A 43 -4.21 -12.44 7.43
CA ALA A 43 -3.89 -11.99 6.07
C ALA A 43 -4.84 -10.89 5.60
N HIS A 44 -6.14 -11.02 5.88
CA HIS A 44 -7.12 -9.99 5.55
C HIS A 44 -6.84 -8.68 6.28
N ARG A 45 -6.44 -8.73 7.55
CA ARG A 45 -6.06 -7.54 8.30
C ARG A 45 -4.84 -6.86 7.70
N ARG A 46 -3.85 -7.64 7.29
CA ARG A 46 -2.64 -7.12 6.63
C ARG A 46 -2.98 -6.41 5.33
N ILE A 47 -3.88 -7.00 4.53
CA ILE A 47 -4.34 -6.40 3.29
C ILE A 47 -5.05 -5.08 3.57
N SER A 48 -5.93 -5.03 4.55
CA SER A 48 -6.66 -3.81 4.91
C SER A 48 -5.72 -2.69 5.35
N VAL A 49 -4.72 -3.00 6.17
CA VAL A 49 -3.72 -2.04 6.63
C VAL A 49 -2.87 -1.55 5.46
N ALA A 50 -2.40 -2.47 4.63
CA ALA A 50 -1.57 -2.13 3.48
C ALA A 50 -2.34 -1.29 2.45
N ARG A 51 -3.61 -1.61 2.22
CA ARG A 51 -4.48 -0.82 1.33
C ARG A 51 -4.66 0.59 1.86
N ARG A 52 -4.91 0.74 3.15
CA ARG A 52 -5.06 2.05 3.78
C ARG A 52 -3.79 2.87 3.63
N ALA A 53 -2.63 2.28 3.88
CA ALA A 53 -1.35 2.96 3.71
C ALA A 53 -1.14 3.39 2.25
N TYR A 54 -1.51 2.55 1.30
CA TYR A 54 -1.44 2.87 -0.13
C TYR A 54 -2.35 4.05 -0.47
N GLU A 55 -3.59 4.04 -0.02
CA GLU A 55 -4.55 5.12 -0.29
C GLU A 55 -4.08 6.45 0.30
N VAL A 56 -3.57 6.43 1.53
CA VAL A 56 -3.05 7.64 2.18
C VAL A 56 -1.85 8.19 1.41
N ALA A 57 -0.92 7.33 1.00
CA ALA A 57 0.26 7.76 0.25
C ALA A 57 -0.12 8.31 -1.13
N ARG A 58 -1.07 7.69 -1.81
CA ARG A 58 -1.60 8.16 -3.09
C ARG A 58 -2.23 9.55 -2.95
N ASP A 59 -3.10 9.70 -1.95
CA ASP A 59 -3.82 10.96 -1.74
C ASP A 59 -2.85 12.09 -1.40
N ALA A 60 -1.82 11.81 -0.60
CA ALA A 60 -0.79 12.79 -0.28
C ALA A 60 -0.03 13.25 -1.52
N LEU A 61 0.32 12.31 -2.40
CA LEU A 61 1.01 12.63 -3.65
C LEU A 61 0.13 13.45 -4.58
N GLU A 62 -1.13 13.04 -4.76
CA GLU A 62 -2.08 13.76 -5.62
C GLU A 62 -2.33 15.18 -5.09
N HIS A 63 -2.50 15.33 -3.79
CA HIS A 63 -2.70 16.63 -3.16
C HIS A 63 -1.50 17.54 -3.39
N HIS A 64 -0.29 17.04 -3.21
CA HIS A 64 0.92 17.80 -3.45
C HIS A 64 1.02 18.25 -4.90
N GLN A 65 0.75 17.37 -5.85
CA GLN A 65 0.78 17.70 -7.28
C GLN A 65 -0.25 18.76 -7.63
N ALA A 66 -1.46 18.66 -7.06
CA ALA A 66 -2.52 19.63 -7.30
C ALA A 66 -2.16 21.01 -6.76
N GLU A 67 -1.50 21.10 -5.60
CA GLU A 67 -1.16 22.37 -4.97
C GLU A 67 0.08 23.01 -5.57
N HIS A 68 1.09 22.23 -5.95
CA HIS A 68 2.40 22.76 -6.29
C HIS A 68 2.81 22.54 -7.74
N GLY A 69 2.03 21.79 -8.50
CA GLY A 69 2.27 21.58 -9.92
C GLY A 69 3.50 20.73 -10.24
N CYS A 70 4.08 20.09 -9.27
CA CYS A 70 5.21 19.20 -9.51
C CYS A 70 4.73 17.77 -9.85
#